data_59952b1fca9540c77a8da23eebcf4a49
#
_entry.id   59952b1fca9540c77a8da23eebcf4a49
#
_cell.length_a   1.000
_cell.length_b   1.000
_cell.length_c   1.000
_cell.angle_alpha   90.00
_cell.angle_beta   90.00
_cell.angle_gamma   90.00
#
_symmetry.space_group_name_H-M   'P 1'
#
loop_
_entity.id
_entity.type
_entity.pdbx_description
1 polymer ?
#
loop_
_entity_poly.entity_id
_entity_poly.type
_entity_poly.pdbx_seq_one_letter_code
_entity_poly.pdbx_strand_id
1 'polypeptide(L)'
;MPLDQKSALLRDRAARALGKHRVVEALTKFRAIIGPATIPASEPLAQAALEKLKQGDLPTAEELAALEIVIRLLRPVVFSRNGALDDLPDSTGHNLYPEDLKDAWSSFRIKVKQFVGSVGRVESRSGDHIGTGFLVRNDLLATNRHVLGVLTFGSEVLAPEAAHVVFKQEVGMNNQPADIALILGVIAIHQTLDMVLLSVAPQTRSPVEIEPQPIADGDRVAVLGYPGNDPINNPLFLASVFNGKFGVRRAALGEVLDGTVSPVLFHDGSTTQGNSGSPIFSLKTGKVAGIHRAGFFMYRNEAVDADQLRSFVTNAGR
;
A
#
# COMPACT_ATOMS: atom_id res chain seq x y z
N MET A 1 -3.08 -18.13 -18.93
CA MET A 1 -3.87 -17.07 -19.56
C MET A 1 -3.37 -16.87 -20.98
N PRO A 2 -4.25 -16.84 -22.00
CA PRO A 2 -3.87 -16.56 -23.38
C PRO A 2 -3.16 -15.22 -23.53
N LEU A 3 -2.24 -15.09 -24.48
CA LEU A 3 -1.44 -13.88 -24.74
C LEU A 3 -2.33 -12.65 -24.99
N ASP A 4 -3.39 -12.83 -25.77
CA ASP A 4 -4.36 -11.77 -26.11
C ASP A 4 -5.08 -11.21 -24.89
N GLN A 5 -5.43 -12.06 -23.93
CA GLN A 5 -6.09 -11.65 -22.71
C GLN A 5 -5.13 -10.86 -21.79
N LYS A 6 -3.86 -11.28 -21.71
CA LYS A 6 -2.84 -10.57 -20.94
C LYS A 6 -2.55 -9.19 -21.52
N SER A 7 -2.44 -9.09 -22.84
CA SER A 7 -2.25 -7.82 -23.55
C SER A 7 -3.43 -6.86 -23.32
N ALA A 8 -4.66 -7.37 -23.38
CA ALA A 8 -5.86 -6.60 -23.13
C ALA A 8 -5.90 -6.02 -21.70
N LEU A 9 -5.59 -6.82 -20.69
CA LEU A 9 -5.56 -6.38 -19.29
C LEU A 9 -4.51 -5.31 -19.03
N LEU A 10 -3.31 -5.48 -19.59
CA LEU A 10 -2.23 -4.49 -19.50
C LEU A 10 -2.59 -3.18 -20.21
N ARG A 11 -3.22 -3.27 -21.38
CA ARG A 11 -3.71 -2.12 -22.13
C ARG A 11 -4.74 -1.34 -21.32
N ASP A 12 -5.73 -2.03 -20.77
CA ASP A 12 -6.82 -1.43 -20.01
C ASP A 12 -6.29 -0.79 -18.72
N ARG A 13 -5.33 -1.43 -18.06
CA ARG A 13 -4.63 -0.87 -16.90
C ARG A 13 -3.86 0.41 -17.26
N ALA A 14 -3.10 0.39 -18.36
CA ALA A 14 -2.38 1.56 -18.83
C ALA A 14 -3.34 2.69 -19.22
N ALA A 15 -4.46 2.38 -19.87
CA ALA A 15 -5.49 3.35 -20.22
C ALA A 15 -6.13 4.00 -18.98
N ARG A 16 -6.43 3.21 -17.94
CA ARG A 16 -6.96 3.76 -16.68
C ARG A 16 -5.95 4.65 -15.96
N ALA A 17 -4.69 4.26 -15.92
CA ALA A 17 -3.63 5.02 -15.26
C ALA A 17 -3.30 6.32 -15.99
N LEU A 18 -3.17 6.28 -17.32
CA LEU A 18 -2.83 7.44 -18.15
C LEU A 18 -4.05 8.35 -18.42
N GLY A 19 -5.28 7.80 -18.38
CA GLY A 19 -6.49 8.52 -18.76
C GLY A 19 -6.37 9.07 -20.18
N LYS A 20 -6.54 10.39 -20.35
CA LYS A 20 -6.41 11.09 -21.64
C LYS A 20 -4.98 11.53 -21.96
N HIS A 21 -4.05 11.33 -21.01
CA HIS A 21 -2.68 11.80 -21.17
C HIS A 21 -1.84 10.86 -22.04
N ARG A 22 -0.90 11.45 -22.77
CA ARG A 22 0.20 10.70 -23.41
C ARG A 22 1.30 10.46 -22.36
N VAL A 23 2.12 9.42 -22.56
CA VAL A 23 3.28 9.13 -21.71
C VAL A 23 4.13 10.37 -21.48
N VAL A 24 4.44 11.12 -22.55
CA VAL A 24 5.22 12.37 -22.53
C VAL A 24 4.58 13.42 -21.64
N GLU A 25 3.27 13.65 -21.81
CA GLU A 25 2.53 14.63 -21.00
C GLU A 25 2.50 14.25 -19.53
N ALA A 26 2.26 12.97 -19.24
CA ALA A 26 2.26 12.45 -17.87
C ALA A 26 3.62 12.67 -17.20
N LEU A 27 4.71 12.32 -17.87
CA LEU A 27 6.07 12.49 -17.34
C LEU A 27 6.43 13.97 -17.19
N THR A 28 6.04 14.84 -18.14
CA THR A 28 6.29 16.29 -18.07
C THR A 28 5.55 16.91 -16.89
N LYS A 29 4.27 16.60 -16.72
CA LYS A 29 3.47 17.08 -15.60
C LYS A 29 4.03 16.57 -14.27
N PHE A 30 4.43 15.31 -14.22
CA PHE A 30 5.02 14.75 -13.02
C PHE A 30 6.35 15.42 -12.65
N ARG A 31 7.23 15.71 -13.64
CA ARG A 31 8.48 16.46 -13.42
C ARG A 31 8.20 17.87 -12.87
N ALA A 32 7.13 18.52 -13.30
CA ALA A 32 6.73 19.82 -12.76
C ALA A 32 6.30 19.75 -11.28
N ILE A 33 5.76 18.63 -10.83
CA ILE A 33 5.31 18.41 -9.44
C ILE A 33 6.49 18.06 -8.51
N ILE A 34 7.33 17.11 -8.92
CA ILE A 34 8.42 16.59 -8.07
C ILE A 34 9.73 17.38 -8.20
N GLY A 35 9.76 18.39 -9.09
CA GLY A 35 10.95 19.15 -9.39
C GLY A 35 11.86 18.50 -10.42
N PRO A 36 13.10 19.00 -10.59
CA PRO A 36 14.03 18.56 -11.64
C PRO A 36 14.63 17.17 -11.40
N ALA A 37 14.14 16.39 -10.43
CA ALA A 37 14.60 15.02 -10.20
C ALA A 37 14.48 14.20 -11.50
N THR A 38 15.55 13.52 -11.85
CA THR A 38 15.57 12.65 -13.03
C THR A 38 14.67 11.45 -12.78
N ILE A 39 13.56 11.38 -13.51
CA ILE A 39 12.68 10.22 -13.48
C ILE A 39 13.39 9.08 -14.23
N PRO A 40 13.64 7.92 -13.62
CA PRO A 40 14.35 6.82 -14.24
C PRO A 40 13.45 6.04 -15.23
N ALA A 41 12.65 6.73 -16.03
CA ALA A 41 11.79 6.14 -17.03
C ALA A 41 12.30 6.48 -18.44
N SER A 42 12.47 5.46 -19.25
CA SER A 42 12.69 5.64 -20.68
C SER A 42 11.36 5.96 -21.37
N GLU A 43 11.16 7.23 -21.68
CA GLU A 43 9.96 7.71 -22.39
C GLU A 43 9.74 6.98 -23.75
N PRO A 44 10.77 6.76 -24.60
CA PRO A 44 10.60 6.03 -25.84
C PRO A 44 10.16 4.57 -25.62
N LEU A 45 10.71 3.88 -24.61
CA LEU A 45 10.33 2.50 -24.31
C LEU A 45 8.90 2.42 -23.76
N ALA A 46 8.51 3.32 -22.86
CA ALA A 46 7.14 3.37 -22.33
C ALA A 46 6.12 3.66 -23.43
N GLN A 47 6.45 4.55 -24.37
CA GLN A 47 5.59 4.86 -25.51
C GLN A 47 5.46 3.65 -26.45
N ALA A 48 6.59 2.98 -26.77
CA ALA A 48 6.58 1.78 -27.58
C ALA A 48 5.75 0.65 -26.95
N ALA A 49 5.86 0.46 -25.63
CA ALA A 49 5.00 -0.48 -24.89
C ALA A 49 3.52 -0.17 -25.08
N LEU A 50 3.13 1.10 -24.91
CA LEU A 50 1.74 1.52 -25.04
C LEU A 50 1.19 1.31 -26.46
N GLU A 51 2.00 1.58 -27.47
CA GLU A 51 1.61 1.39 -28.87
C GLU A 51 1.42 -0.08 -29.21
N LYS A 52 2.34 -0.94 -28.78
CA LYS A 52 2.19 -2.41 -28.94
C LYS A 52 0.92 -2.92 -28.27
N LEU A 53 0.65 -2.51 -27.03
CA LEU A 53 -0.57 -2.90 -26.34
C LEU A 53 -1.85 -2.44 -27.07
N LYS A 54 -1.83 -1.27 -27.71
CA LYS A 54 -2.96 -0.80 -28.54
C LYS A 54 -3.17 -1.66 -29.79
N GLN A 55 -2.10 -2.20 -30.34
CA GLN A 55 -2.14 -3.10 -31.52
C GLN A 55 -2.47 -4.55 -31.14
N GLY A 56 -2.54 -4.86 -29.83
CA GLY A 56 -2.77 -6.21 -29.34
C GLY A 56 -1.48 -7.02 -29.16
N ASP A 57 -0.33 -6.41 -29.40
CA ASP A 57 0.98 -7.04 -29.26
C ASP A 57 1.50 -6.99 -27.81
N LEU A 58 2.38 -7.93 -27.44
CA LEU A 58 3.06 -7.91 -26.17
C LEU A 58 4.34 -7.08 -26.25
N PRO A 59 4.51 -6.08 -25.36
CA PRO A 59 5.78 -5.37 -25.21
C PRO A 59 6.91 -6.29 -24.69
N THR A 60 8.15 -5.88 -24.95
CA THR A 60 9.32 -6.52 -24.32
C THR A 60 9.35 -6.27 -22.82
N ALA A 61 10.18 -7.01 -22.08
CA ALA A 61 10.33 -6.82 -20.62
C ALA A 61 10.81 -5.40 -20.27
N GLU A 62 11.72 -4.83 -21.08
CA GLU A 62 12.21 -3.45 -20.87
C GLU A 62 11.14 -2.40 -21.14
N GLU A 63 10.37 -2.56 -22.20
CA GLU A 63 9.24 -1.69 -22.53
C GLU A 63 8.18 -1.74 -21.45
N LEU A 64 7.84 -2.94 -20.94
CA LEU A 64 6.89 -3.10 -19.84
C LEU A 64 7.40 -2.44 -18.56
N ALA A 65 8.68 -2.60 -18.23
CA ALA A 65 9.27 -1.97 -17.06
C ALA A 65 9.20 -0.44 -17.14
N ALA A 66 9.48 0.14 -18.32
CA ALA A 66 9.39 1.57 -18.54
C ALA A 66 7.93 2.08 -18.42
N LEU A 67 6.96 1.38 -18.98
CA LEU A 67 5.54 1.72 -18.87
C LEU A 67 5.04 1.57 -17.43
N GLU A 68 5.48 0.54 -16.72
CA GLU A 68 5.15 0.34 -15.31
C GLU A 68 5.62 1.49 -14.42
N ILE A 69 6.83 2.02 -14.67
CA ILE A 69 7.33 3.21 -13.98
C ILE A 69 6.35 4.38 -14.17
N VAL A 70 5.92 4.63 -15.42
CA VAL A 70 4.98 5.71 -15.71
C VAL A 70 3.65 5.51 -14.98
N ILE A 71 3.10 4.30 -15.03
CA ILE A 71 1.86 3.97 -14.32
C ILE A 71 2.00 4.25 -12.82
N ARG A 72 3.10 3.81 -12.22
CA ARG A 72 3.34 4.01 -10.77
C ARG A 72 3.55 5.47 -10.40
N LEU A 73 4.18 6.26 -11.25
CA LEU A 73 4.29 7.70 -11.03
C LEU A 73 2.93 8.40 -11.04
N LEU A 74 1.97 7.87 -11.80
CA LEU A 74 0.59 8.37 -11.83
C LEU A 74 -0.28 7.84 -10.68
N ARG A 75 0.27 6.97 -9.82
CA ARG A 75 -0.39 6.46 -8.61
C ARG A 75 0.22 7.12 -7.40
N PRO A 76 -0.41 8.15 -6.85
CA PRO A 76 0.19 8.95 -5.79
C PRO A 76 0.35 8.17 -4.50
N VAL A 77 1.43 8.51 -3.78
CA VAL A 77 1.64 8.11 -2.38
C VAL A 77 1.41 9.33 -1.51
N VAL A 78 0.26 9.36 -0.87
CA VAL A 78 -0.27 10.52 -0.15
C VAL A 78 0.11 10.47 1.33
N PHE A 79 0.42 11.61 1.94
CA PHE A 79 0.68 11.68 3.38
C PHE A 79 -0.59 11.57 4.22
N SER A 80 -0.41 11.08 5.44
CA SER A 80 -1.36 11.28 6.54
C SER A 80 -0.89 12.44 7.42
N ARG A 81 -1.80 13.33 7.78
CA ARG A 81 -1.57 14.47 8.70
C ARG A 81 -2.74 14.63 9.64
N ASN A 82 -2.45 14.78 10.94
CA ASN A 82 -3.50 14.93 11.97
C ASN A 82 -4.60 13.86 11.90
N GLY A 83 -4.21 12.61 11.60
CA GLY A 83 -5.15 11.49 11.50
C GLY A 83 -6.05 11.50 10.25
N ALA A 84 -5.73 12.30 9.24
CA ALA A 84 -6.44 12.34 7.97
C ALA A 84 -5.47 12.19 6.80
N LEU A 85 -5.95 11.69 5.67
CA LEU A 85 -5.18 11.63 4.42
C LEU A 85 -5.23 12.97 3.71
N ASP A 86 -4.09 13.43 3.19
CA ASP A 86 -4.02 14.63 2.36
C ASP A 86 -4.82 14.44 1.04
N ASP A 87 -5.06 15.54 0.34
CA ASP A 87 -5.55 15.49 -1.04
C ASP A 87 -4.52 14.86 -1.97
N LEU A 88 -4.96 14.45 -3.15
CA LEU A 88 -4.03 14.05 -4.20
C LEU A 88 -3.08 15.23 -4.47
N PRO A 89 -1.79 14.96 -4.72
CA PRO A 89 -0.82 16.02 -4.97
C PRO A 89 -1.10 16.68 -6.33
N ASP A 90 -2.09 17.56 -6.38
CA ASP A 90 -2.36 18.41 -7.52
C ASP A 90 -1.67 19.75 -7.28
N SER A 91 -0.48 19.90 -7.79
CA SER A 91 0.17 21.20 -7.80
C SER A 91 -0.44 22.04 -8.91
N THR A 92 -1.29 22.99 -8.53
CA THR A 92 -1.61 24.20 -9.31
C THR A 92 -1.95 23.96 -10.79
N GLY A 93 -3.13 23.36 -11.05
CA GLY A 93 -3.75 23.42 -12.37
C GLY A 93 -3.25 22.44 -13.43
N HIS A 94 -2.41 21.47 -13.09
CA HIS A 94 -1.88 20.51 -14.07
C HIS A 94 -2.80 19.32 -14.38
N ASN A 95 -3.89 19.17 -13.64
CA ASN A 95 -4.91 18.12 -13.87
C ASN A 95 -4.29 16.73 -14.16
N LEU A 96 -3.35 16.30 -13.29
CA LEU A 96 -2.58 15.08 -13.49
C LEU A 96 -3.45 13.83 -13.37
N TYR A 97 -4.46 13.88 -12.49
CA TYR A 97 -5.31 12.72 -12.18
C TYR A 97 -6.68 12.84 -12.86
N PRO A 98 -7.23 11.73 -13.36
CA PRO A 98 -8.60 11.70 -13.89
C PRO A 98 -9.64 12.13 -12.85
N GLU A 99 -10.72 12.80 -13.27
CA GLU A 99 -11.76 13.30 -12.34
C GLU A 99 -12.40 12.17 -11.53
N ASP A 100 -12.67 11.02 -12.16
CA ASP A 100 -13.22 9.85 -11.47
C ASP A 100 -12.30 9.28 -10.38
N LEU A 101 -10.98 9.45 -10.51
CA LEU A 101 -10.04 9.12 -9.44
C LEU A 101 -10.09 10.15 -8.32
N LYS A 102 -10.19 11.44 -8.64
CA LYS A 102 -10.30 12.51 -7.65
C LYS A 102 -11.58 12.36 -6.82
N ASP A 103 -12.70 12.06 -7.48
CA ASP A 103 -13.99 11.83 -6.81
C ASP A 103 -13.94 10.59 -5.91
N ALA A 104 -13.38 9.50 -6.43
CA ALA A 104 -13.19 8.27 -5.66
C ALA A 104 -12.29 8.52 -4.45
N TRP A 105 -11.19 9.26 -4.61
CA TRP A 105 -10.28 9.61 -3.53
C TRP A 105 -10.95 10.50 -2.47
N SER A 106 -11.65 11.53 -2.88
CA SER A 106 -12.36 12.44 -1.97
C SER A 106 -13.41 11.70 -1.15
N SER A 107 -14.19 10.82 -1.79
CA SER A 107 -15.15 9.96 -1.10
C SER A 107 -14.46 8.98 -0.13
N PHE A 108 -13.37 8.35 -0.56
CA PHE A 108 -12.58 7.43 0.26
C PHE A 108 -12.03 8.08 1.51
N ARG A 109 -11.45 9.28 1.41
CA ARG A 109 -10.91 10.02 2.55
C ARG A 109 -11.94 10.22 3.65
N ILE A 110 -13.18 10.50 3.28
CA ILE A 110 -14.29 10.67 4.25
C ILE A 110 -14.58 9.34 4.94
N LYS A 111 -14.71 8.25 4.17
CA LYS A 111 -15.03 6.91 4.69
C LYS A 111 -13.95 6.36 5.62
N VAL A 112 -12.67 6.55 5.25
CA VAL A 112 -11.55 5.96 5.97
C VAL A 112 -11.07 6.80 7.15
N LYS A 113 -11.50 8.05 7.28
CA LYS A 113 -11.00 9.01 8.27
C LYS A 113 -10.94 8.45 9.70
N GLN A 114 -11.98 7.74 10.12
CA GLN A 114 -12.05 7.15 11.47
C GLN A 114 -11.05 6.00 11.67
N PHE A 115 -10.58 5.36 10.60
CA PHE A 115 -9.69 4.20 10.63
C PHE A 115 -8.21 4.54 10.43
N VAL A 116 -7.91 5.72 9.91
CA VAL A 116 -6.52 6.14 9.63
C VAL A 116 -5.66 6.03 10.90
N GLY A 117 -6.19 6.48 12.04
CA GLY A 117 -5.51 6.42 13.33
C GLY A 117 -5.32 5.01 13.90
N SER A 118 -5.95 3.99 13.32
CA SER A 118 -5.86 2.59 13.78
C SER A 118 -4.78 1.78 13.04
N VAL A 119 -4.08 2.41 12.11
CA VAL A 119 -2.91 1.83 11.44
C VAL A 119 -1.66 2.38 12.08
N GLY A 120 -0.83 1.51 12.63
CA GLY A 120 0.35 1.88 13.39
C GLY A 120 1.64 1.29 12.83
N ARG A 121 2.75 1.96 13.12
CA ARG A 121 4.10 1.48 12.84
C ARG A 121 4.52 0.51 13.93
N VAL A 122 4.83 -0.71 13.55
CA VAL A 122 5.33 -1.75 14.46
C VAL A 122 6.83 -1.54 14.64
N GLU A 123 7.26 -1.40 15.89
CA GLU A 123 8.65 -1.13 16.26
C GLU A 123 9.17 -2.16 17.26
N SER A 124 10.48 -2.43 17.18
CA SER A 124 11.20 -3.14 18.23
C SER A 124 11.27 -2.30 19.51
N ARG A 125 11.73 -2.91 20.62
CA ARG A 125 12.00 -2.18 21.87
C ARG A 125 12.93 -1.00 21.69
N SER A 126 13.92 -1.09 20.79
CA SER A 126 14.87 -0.02 20.46
C SER A 126 14.30 1.10 19.58
N GLY A 127 13.06 0.94 19.08
CA GLY A 127 12.41 1.90 18.17
C GLY A 127 12.71 1.65 16.70
N ASP A 128 13.30 0.49 16.36
CA ASP A 128 13.53 0.13 14.97
C ASP A 128 12.22 -0.19 14.27
N HIS A 129 12.01 0.40 13.11
CA HIS A 129 10.83 0.16 12.28
C HIS A 129 10.88 -1.24 11.64
N ILE A 130 9.99 -2.13 12.05
CA ILE A 130 9.94 -3.52 11.57
C ILE A 130 8.84 -3.71 10.52
N GLY A 131 7.68 -3.07 10.71
CA GLY A 131 6.55 -3.23 9.80
C GLY A 131 5.38 -2.32 10.15
N THR A 132 4.23 -2.67 9.64
CA THR A 132 2.94 -2.02 9.87
C THR A 132 1.98 -2.99 10.50
N GLY A 133 1.06 -2.52 11.32
CA GLY A 133 -0.07 -3.29 11.84
C GLY A 133 -1.31 -2.43 11.94
N PHE A 134 -2.47 -3.04 12.08
CA PHE A 134 -3.72 -2.32 12.20
C PHE A 134 -4.68 -3.00 13.18
N LEU A 135 -5.48 -2.19 13.87
CA LEU A 135 -6.45 -2.69 14.84
C LEU A 135 -7.64 -3.33 14.13
N VAL A 136 -7.89 -4.59 14.43
CA VAL A 136 -9.11 -5.33 14.02
C VAL A 136 -10.11 -5.43 15.17
N ARG A 137 -9.67 -5.20 16.41
CA ARG A 137 -10.43 -4.91 17.64
C ARG A 137 -9.65 -3.90 18.46
N ASN A 138 -10.26 -3.32 19.49
CA ASN A 138 -9.60 -2.29 20.31
C ASN A 138 -8.31 -2.78 21.01
N ASP A 139 -8.18 -4.08 21.19
CA ASP A 139 -7.08 -4.76 21.89
C ASP A 139 -6.33 -5.77 20.99
N LEU A 140 -6.69 -5.84 19.70
CA LEU A 140 -6.18 -6.83 18.76
C LEU A 140 -5.63 -6.18 17.49
N LEU A 141 -4.35 -6.39 17.25
CA LEU A 141 -3.61 -5.91 16.09
C LEU A 141 -3.35 -7.04 15.10
N ALA A 142 -3.64 -6.82 13.84
CA ALA A 142 -3.23 -7.70 12.74
C ALA A 142 -1.94 -7.17 12.09
N THR A 143 -1.01 -8.09 11.80
CA THR A 143 0.22 -7.84 11.04
C THR A 143 0.67 -9.12 10.35
N ASN A 144 1.84 -9.11 9.69
CA ASN A 144 2.39 -10.32 9.08
C ASN A 144 3.15 -11.20 10.10
N ARG A 145 3.15 -12.52 9.85
CA ARG A 145 3.92 -13.48 10.63
C ARG A 145 5.42 -13.21 10.55
N HIS A 146 5.94 -12.83 9.36
CA HIS A 146 7.35 -12.49 9.23
C HIS A 146 7.74 -11.23 10.03
N VAL A 147 6.83 -10.27 10.26
CA VAL A 147 7.06 -9.12 11.16
C VAL A 147 7.28 -9.62 12.59
N LEU A 148 6.43 -10.54 13.07
CA LEU A 148 6.65 -11.22 14.35
C LEU A 148 7.99 -11.96 14.37
N GLY A 149 8.33 -12.67 13.28
CA GLY A 149 9.60 -13.40 13.15
C GLY A 149 10.82 -12.49 13.35
N VAL A 150 10.80 -11.28 12.80
CA VAL A 150 11.87 -10.28 13.02
C VAL A 150 11.91 -9.83 14.48
N LEU A 151 10.76 -9.49 15.07
CA LEU A 151 10.67 -9.05 16.48
C LEU A 151 11.15 -10.12 17.48
N THR A 152 11.02 -11.38 17.13
CA THR A 152 11.30 -12.52 18.01
C THR A 152 12.54 -13.33 17.61
N PHE A 153 13.29 -12.84 16.61
CA PHE A 153 14.43 -13.57 16.05
C PHE A 153 14.08 -15.00 15.62
N GLY A 154 12.86 -15.17 15.07
CA GLY A 154 12.36 -16.45 14.57
C GLY A 154 11.72 -17.37 15.61
N SER A 155 11.71 -17.03 16.91
CA SER A 155 11.17 -17.88 17.96
C SER A 155 9.62 -17.88 18.03
N GLU A 156 8.97 -16.88 17.39
CA GLU A 156 7.51 -16.63 17.47
C GLU A 156 6.97 -16.41 18.89
N VAL A 157 7.85 -16.31 19.87
CA VAL A 157 7.53 -16.02 21.28
C VAL A 157 7.96 -14.59 21.58
N LEU A 158 6.98 -13.73 21.81
CA LEU A 158 7.25 -12.33 22.10
C LEU A 158 7.62 -12.17 23.59
N ALA A 159 8.84 -11.68 23.86
CA ALA A 159 9.26 -11.32 25.20
C ALA A 159 8.47 -10.08 25.70
N PRO A 160 8.27 -9.92 27.01
CA PRO A 160 7.65 -8.73 27.56
C PRO A 160 8.35 -7.45 27.09
N GLU A 161 7.56 -6.44 26.71
CA GLU A 161 8.06 -5.13 26.22
C GLU A 161 9.01 -5.19 25.02
N ALA A 162 9.07 -6.30 24.30
CA ALA A 162 9.96 -6.46 23.14
C ALA A 162 9.55 -5.59 21.94
N ALA A 163 8.29 -5.18 21.89
CA ALA A 163 7.73 -4.44 20.76
C ALA A 163 6.60 -3.50 21.19
N HIS A 164 6.40 -2.47 20.38
CA HIS A 164 5.28 -1.54 20.52
C HIS A 164 4.75 -1.09 19.15
N VAL A 165 3.60 -0.45 19.17
CA VAL A 165 2.98 0.13 17.98
C VAL A 165 2.85 1.63 18.17
N VAL A 166 3.31 2.40 17.19
CA VAL A 166 3.19 3.87 17.16
C VAL A 166 2.10 4.26 16.17
N PHE A 167 0.98 4.78 16.69
CA PHE A 167 -0.21 5.08 15.89
C PHE A 167 -0.25 6.49 15.27
N LYS A 168 0.73 7.34 15.54
CA LYS A 168 0.72 8.72 15.07
C LYS A 168 2.04 9.18 14.45
N GLN A 169 2.82 8.24 13.91
CA GLN A 169 4.05 8.59 13.21
C GLN A 169 3.69 9.23 11.86
N GLU A 170 3.49 10.54 11.87
CA GLU A 170 3.10 11.37 10.73
C GLU A 170 4.13 12.47 10.46
N VAL A 171 4.10 13.03 9.24
CA VAL A 171 5.02 14.12 8.87
C VAL A 171 4.78 15.36 9.74
N GLY A 172 5.85 15.85 10.37
CA GLY A 172 5.81 17.07 11.19
C GLY A 172 5.13 16.90 12.55
N MET A 173 4.85 15.66 12.94
CA MET A 173 4.26 15.35 14.25
C MET A 173 5.30 14.72 15.18
N ASN A 174 5.19 15.04 16.46
CA ASN A 174 5.90 14.35 17.54
C ASN A 174 4.91 13.40 18.22
N ASN A 175 5.29 12.13 18.39
CA ASN A 175 4.49 11.14 19.08
C ASN A 175 4.36 11.53 20.57
N GLN A 176 3.15 11.36 21.09
CA GLN A 176 2.87 11.45 22.52
C GLN A 176 2.83 10.04 23.12
N PRO A 177 3.02 9.85 24.43
CA PRO A 177 2.89 8.54 25.07
C PRO A 177 1.56 7.83 24.76
N ALA A 178 0.45 8.58 24.64
CA ALA A 178 -0.85 8.05 24.25
C ALA A 178 -0.93 7.53 22.80
N ASP A 179 0.05 7.85 21.97
CA ASP A 179 0.14 7.37 20.59
C ASP A 179 0.89 6.04 20.48
N ILE A 180 1.46 5.55 21.59
CA ILE A 180 2.27 4.34 21.66
C ILE A 180 1.52 3.28 22.47
N ALA A 181 1.37 2.09 21.91
CA ALA A 181 0.77 0.94 22.60
C ALA A 181 1.78 -0.20 22.69
N LEU A 182 1.94 -0.78 23.87
CA LEU A 182 2.74 -2.00 24.04
C LEU A 182 2.04 -3.16 23.33
N ILE A 183 2.82 -4.00 22.68
CA ILE A 183 2.40 -5.32 22.22
C ILE A 183 2.59 -6.27 23.41
N LEU A 184 1.47 -6.84 23.87
CA LEU A 184 1.43 -7.61 25.12
C LEU A 184 1.72 -9.10 24.90
N GLY A 185 1.45 -9.61 23.69
CA GLY A 185 1.67 -11.01 23.37
C GLY A 185 1.09 -11.43 22.01
N VAL A 186 1.32 -12.68 21.69
CA VAL A 186 0.79 -13.32 20.48
C VAL A 186 -0.53 -14.01 20.81
N ILE A 187 -1.59 -13.68 20.09
CA ILE A 187 -2.92 -14.29 20.24
C ILE A 187 -3.08 -15.49 19.32
N ALA A 188 -2.73 -15.32 18.04
CA ALA A 188 -2.81 -16.39 17.04
C ALA A 188 -1.80 -16.17 15.92
N ILE A 189 -1.23 -17.27 15.44
CA ILE A 189 -0.39 -17.31 14.24
C ILE A 189 -1.12 -18.17 13.21
N HIS A 190 -1.29 -17.63 11.99
CA HIS A 190 -1.91 -18.42 10.92
C HIS A 190 -0.95 -19.52 10.46
N GLN A 191 -1.45 -20.75 10.30
CA GLN A 191 -0.61 -21.91 10.03
C GLN A 191 0.16 -21.85 8.71
N THR A 192 -0.48 -21.35 7.66
CA THR A 192 0.04 -21.36 6.28
C THR A 192 0.16 -19.99 5.64
N LEU A 193 -0.62 -19.01 6.10
CA LEU A 193 -0.61 -17.65 5.54
C LEU A 193 0.23 -16.73 6.42
N ASP A 194 0.80 -15.70 5.81
CA ASP A 194 1.67 -14.75 6.47
C ASP A 194 0.87 -13.72 7.28
N MET A 195 0.18 -14.19 8.31
CA MET A 195 -0.64 -13.38 9.21
C MET A 195 -0.44 -13.78 10.66
N VAL A 196 -0.47 -12.80 11.55
CA VAL A 196 -0.46 -12.95 13.01
C VAL A 196 -1.40 -11.94 13.65
N LEU A 197 -2.01 -12.34 14.75
CA LEU A 197 -2.79 -11.47 15.62
C LEU A 197 -2.05 -11.29 16.95
N LEU A 198 -1.84 -10.05 17.32
CA LEU A 198 -1.11 -9.63 18.51
C LEU A 198 -2.05 -8.92 19.47
N SER A 199 -1.97 -9.20 20.76
CA SER A 199 -2.65 -8.39 21.76
C SER A 199 -1.88 -7.11 21.99
N VAL A 200 -2.60 -6.00 22.11
CA VAL A 200 -2.05 -4.69 22.42
C VAL A 200 -2.79 -4.07 23.59
N ALA A 201 -2.16 -3.13 24.29
CA ALA A 201 -2.86 -2.33 25.29
C ALA A 201 -4.12 -1.71 24.66
N PRO A 202 -5.30 -1.79 25.34
CA PRO A 202 -6.57 -1.38 24.77
C PRO A 202 -6.55 0.06 24.24
N GLN A 203 -7.11 0.26 23.06
CA GLN A 203 -7.14 1.53 22.33
C GLN A 203 -8.56 2.10 22.27
N THR A 204 -8.65 3.42 22.22
CA THR A 204 -9.92 4.15 21.96
C THR A 204 -10.15 4.39 20.45
N ARG A 205 -9.21 3.98 19.60
CA ARG A 205 -9.28 4.11 18.15
C ARG A 205 -10.29 3.14 17.56
N SER A 206 -10.99 3.56 16.51
CA SER A 206 -11.96 2.71 15.81
C SER A 206 -11.25 1.58 15.06
N PRO A 207 -11.46 0.29 15.38
CA PRO A 207 -10.92 -0.80 14.58
C PRO A 207 -11.39 -0.72 13.14
N VAL A 208 -10.56 -1.22 12.21
CA VAL A 208 -10.93 -1.23 10.80
C VAL A 208 -12.06 -2.22 10.53
N GLU A 209 -12.86 -1.92 9.52
CA GLU A 209 -13.83 -2.87 8.99
C GLU A 209 -13.20 -3.69 7.85
N ILE A 210 -13.45 -5.01 7.83
CA ILE A 210 -12.95 -5.90 6.78
C ILE A 210 -14.04 -6.07 5.72
N GLU A 211 -13.65 -6.09 4.44
CA GLU A 211 -14.57 -6.31 3.31
C GLU A 211 -15.33 -7.63 3.47
N PRO A 212 -16.66 -7.60 3.34
CA PRO A 212 -17.47 -8.81 3.42
C PRO A 212 -17.46 -9.63 2.13
N GLN A 213 -17.09 -9.03 1.01
CA GLN A 213 -17.06 -9.64 -0.31
C GLN A 213 -15.69 -9.48 -0.96
N PRO A 214 -15.27 -10.41 -1.80
CA PRO A 214 -14.06 -10.25 -2.61
C PRO A 214 -14.12 -9.00 -3.48
N ILE A 215 -12.99 -8.34 -3.65
CA ILE A 215 -12.82 -7.24 -4.60
C ILE A 215 -12.36 -7.78 -5.96
N ALA A 216 -12.70 -7.08 -7.03
CA ALA A 216 -12.46 -7.51 -8.40
C ALA A 216 -11.15 -6.92 -8.98
N ASP A 217 -10.66 -7.57 -10.03
CA ASP A 217 -9.55 -7.04 -10.84
C ASP A 217 -9.92 -5.64 -11.37
N GLY A 218 -8.99 -4.71 -11.26
CA GLY A 218 -9.18 -3.32 -11.62
C GLY A 218 -9.86 -2.45 -10.55
N ASP A 219 -10.34 -3.03 -9.44
CA ASP A 219 -10.84 -2.24 -8.32
C ASP A 219 -9.71 -1.39 -7.72
N ARG A 220 -10.01 -0.12 -7.44
CA ARG A 220 -9.06 0.81 -6.85
C ARG A 220 -8.89 0.55 -5.36
N VAL A 221 -7.64 0.53 -4.95
CA VAL A 221 -7.23 0.27 -3.57
C VAL A 221 -6.24 1.31 -3.07
N ALA A 222 -6.12 1.42 -1.74
CA ALA A 222 -5.08 2.20 -1.08
C ALA A 222 -4.40 1.35 0.00
N VAL A 223 -3.08 1.21 -0.09
CA VAL A 223 -2.26 0.59 0.95
C VAL A 223 -1.91 1.65 1.98
N LEU A 224 -2.42 1.53 3.20
CA LEU A 224 -2.13 2.48 4.28
C LEU A 224 -1.08 1.90 5.22
N GLY A 225 0.11 2.50 5.23
CA GLY A 225 1.22 1.97 6.02
C GLY A 225 2.39 2.92 6.15
N TYR A 226 3.52 2.35 6.52
CA TYR A 226 4.74 3.07 6.82
C TYR A 226 5.88 2.62 5.91
N PRO A 227 6.01 3.18 4.69
CA PRO A 227 7.11 2.84 3.79
C PRO A 227 8.46 3.22 4.42
N GLY A 228 9.38 2.27 4.48
CA GLY A 228 10.76 2.49 4.90
C GLY A 228 11.66 2.88 3.73
N ASN A 229 12.83 3.39 4.03
CA ASN A 229 13.87 3.62 3.03
C ASN A 229 14.48 2.27 2.64
N ASP A 230 14.24 1.85 1.41
CA ASP A 230 14.66 0.55 0.88
C ASP A 230 15.90 0.72 -0.01
N PRO A 231 17.11 0.37 0.47
CA PRO A 231 18.34 0.58 -0.29
C PRO A 231 18.48 -0.33 -1.53
N ILE A 232 17.64 -1.36 -1.66
CA ILE A 232 17.67 -2.27 -2.82
C ILE A 232 17.08 -1.58 -4.05
N ASN A 233 16.17 -0.63 -3.84
CA ASN A 233 15.48 0.06 -4.92
C ASN A 233 16.24 1.31 -5.38
N ASN A 234 15.98 1.72 -6.63
CA ASN A 234 16.59 2.92 -7.21
C ASN A 234 16.26 4.17 -6.37
N PRO A 235 17.27 4.89 -5.80
CA PRO A 235 17.05 6.01 -4.90
C PRO A 235 16.30 7.18 -5.55
N LEU A 236 16.51 7.42 -6.85
CA LEU A 236 15.83 8.50 -7.58
C LEU A 236 14.34 8.19 -7.74
N PHE A 237 14.01 6.93 -7.99
CA PHE A 237 12.63 6.51 -8.07
C PHE A 237 11.94 6.59 -6.69
N LEU A 238 12.60 6.11 -5.65
CA LEU A 238 12.10 6.24 -4.27
C LEU A 238 11.88 7.70 -3.88
N ALA A 239 12.83 8.58 -4.21
CA ALA A 239 12.69 10.02 -3.97
C ALA A 239 11.50 10.61 -4.73
N SER A 240 11.27 10.19 -5.97
CA SER A 240 10.16 10.66 -6.80
C SER A 240 8.80 10.23 -6.26
N VAL A 241 8.66 8.96 -5.86
CA VAL A 241 7.39 8.42 -5.36
C VAL A 241 7.11 8.84 -3.92
N PHE A 242 8.14 8.80 -3.06
CA PHE A 242 8.00 9.03 -1.62
C PHE A 242 8.46 10.42 -1.15
N ASN A 243 8.88 11.29 -2.08
CA ASN A 243 9.39 12.62 -1.77
C ASN A 243 10.48 12.59 -0.68
N GLY A 244 11.35 11.57 -0.71
CA GLY A 244 12.46 11.37 0.22
C GLY A 244 12.07 11.23 1.70
N LYS A 245 10.79 11.02 2.02
CA LYS A 245 10.31 10.90 3.40
C LYS A 245 9.77 9.50 3.66
N PHE A 246 10.43 8.80 4.57
CA PHE A 246 10.15 7.41 4.94
C PHE A 246 9.79 7.27 6.41
N GLY A 247 9.27 6.10 6.81
CA GLY A 247 8.92 5.77 8.18
C GLY A 247 7.74 6.56 8.74
N VAL A 248 7.02 7.30 7.89
CA VAL A 248 5.81 8.06 8.25
C VAL A 248 4.60 7.48 7.52
N ARG A 249 3.41 7.60 8.14
CA ARG A 249 2.17 7.03 7.59
C ARG A 249 1.80 7.64 6.25
N ARG A 250 1.51 6.77 5.28
CA ARG A 250 1.11 7.13 3.93
C ARG A 250 0.06 6.17 3.38
N ALA A 251 -0.74 6.67 2.45
CA ALA A 251 -1.60 5.87 1.60
C ALA A 251 -1.02 5.82 0.18
N ALA A 252 -0.71 4.61 -0.29
CA ALA A 252 -0.26 4.37 -1.66
C ALA A 252 -1.46 3.88 -2.50
N LEU A 253 -1.88 4.65 -3.49
CA LEU A 253 -2.96 4.27 -4.38
C LEU A 253 -2.50 3.18 -5.35
N GLY A 254 -3.43 2.31 -5.72
CA GLY A 254 -3.21 1.23 -6.67
C GLY A 254 -4.51 0.64 -7.18
N GLU A 255 -4.38 -0.43 -7.92
CA GLU A 255 -5.48 -1.29 -8.39
C GLU A 255 -5.21 -2.74 -8.03
N VAL A 256 -6.26 -3.51 -7.91
CA VAL A 256 -6.19 -4.97 -7.88
C VAL A 256 -5.77 -5.46 -9.25
N LEU A 257 -4.78 -6.35 -9.29
CA LEU A 257 -4.24 -6.90 -10.52
C LEU A 257 -4.90 -8.24 -10.86
N ASP A 258 -4.84 -8.59 -12.15
CA ASP A 258 -5.27 -9.88 -12.67
C ASP A 258 -4.54 -11.06 -12.01
N GLY A 259 -5.23 -12.19 -11.97
CA GLY A 259 -4.73 -13.40 -11.33
C GLY A 259 -4.87 -13.43 -9.82
N THR A 260 -5.62 -12.48 -9.25
CA THR A 260 -6.05 -12.54 -7.87
C THR A 260 -6.97 -13.75 -7.67
N VAL A 261 -6.51 -14.72 -6.89
CA VAL A 261 -7.26 -15.92 -6.52
C VAL A 261 -7.01 -16.19 -5.04
N SER A 262 -8.09 -16.25 -4.25
CA SER A 262 -7.98 -16.55 -2.80
C SER A 262 -7.06 -17.74 -2.55
N PRO A 263 -6.13 -17.63 -1.61
CA PRO A 263 -5.99 -16.60 -0.55
C PRO A 263 -5.14 -15.39 -0.95
N VAL A 264 -4.74 -15.24 -2.20
CA VAL A 264 -3.79 -14.21 -2.66
C VAL A 264 -4.51 -13.10 -3.42
N LEU A 265 -4.21 -11.87 -3.04
CA LEU A 265 -4.60 -10.66 -3.73
C LEU A 265 -3.35 -9.98 -4.28
N PHE A 266 -3.36 -9.63 -5.57
CA PHE A 266 -2.30 -8.86 -6.21
C PHE A 266 -2.71 -7.41 -6.38
N HIS A 267 -1.76 -6.49 -6.17
CA HIS A 267 -1.99 -5.05 -6.36
C HIS A 267 -0.74 -4.33 -6.83
N ASP A 268 -0.90 -3.12 -7.37
CA ASP A 268 0.19 -2.30 -7.88
C ASP A 268 0.46 -1.02 -7.07
N GLY A 269 -0.08 -0.89 -5.89
CA GLY A 269 0.25 0.23 -4.99
C GLY A 269 1.75 0.30 -4.71
N SER A 270 2.34 1.50 -4.67
CA SER A 270 3.76 1.67 -4.40
C SER A 270 4.08 1.39 -2.93
N THR A 271 4.78 0.29 -2.67
CA THR A 271 5.18 -0.16 -1.33
C THR A 271 6.69 -0.42 -1.28
N THR A 272 7.26 -0.30 -0.10
CA THR A 272 8.66 -0.61 0.21
C THR A 272 8.73 -1.42 1.50
N GLN A 273 9.93 -1.78 1.96
CA GLN A 273 10.14 -2.33 3.31
C GLN A 273 9.40 -1.48 4.34
N GLY A 274 8.84 -2.11 5.38
CA GLY A 274 8.02 -1.44 6.38
C GLY A 274 6.52 -1.39 6.07
N ASN A 275 6.09 -1.59 4.81
CA ASN A 275 4.68 -1.78 4.48
C ASN A 275 4.16 -3.19 4.80
N SER A 276 5.02 -4.15 5.16
CA SER A 276 4.59 -5.48 5.62
C SER A 276 3.57 -5.36 6.74
N GLY A 277 2.41 -5.99 6.60
CA GLY A 277 1.28 -5.91 7.53
C GLY A 277 0.35 -4.70 7.32
N SER A 278 0.55 -3.89 6.29
CA SER A 278 -0.36 -2.78 5.97
C SER A 278 -1.73 -3.28 5.53
N PRO A 279 -2.83 -2.67 6.00
CA PRO A 279 -4.15 -2.90 5.42
C PRO A 279 -4.23 -2.33 4.01
N ILE A 280 -4.91 -3.06 3.14
CA ILE A 280 -5.28 -2.62 1.79
C ILE A 280 -6.75 -2.25 1.83
N PHE A 281 -7.07 -0.98 1.68
CA PHE A 281 -8.44 -0.50 1.68
C PHE A 281 -9.02 -0.44 0.27
N SER A 282 -10.26 -0.86 0.10
CA SER A 282 -11.05 -0.58 -1.10
C SER A 282 -11.41 0.91 -1.13
N LEU A 283 -11.13 1.62 -2.23
CA LEU A 283 -11.55 3.02 -2.37
C LEU A 283 -13.08 3.15 -2.41
N LYS A 284 -13.76 2.12 -2.89
CA LYS A 284 -15.21 2.10 -3.02
C LYS A 284 -15.93 2.07 -1.69
N THR A 285 -15.48 1.24 -0.76
CA THR A 285 -16.16 0.99 0.51
C THR A 285 -15.48 1.63 1.73
N GLY A 286 -14.16 1.87 1.66
CA GLY A 286 -13.34 2.26 2.82
C GLY A 286 -13.04 1.11 3.78
N LYS A 287 -13.31 -0.14 3.37
CA LYS A 287 -13.06 -1.34 4.17
C LYS A 287 -11.77 -2.04 3.72
N VAL A 288 -11.21 -2.85 4.60
CA VAL A 288 -9.96 -3.59 4.35
C VAL A 288 -10.22 -4.79 3.46
N ALA A 289 -9.64 -4.76 2.27
CA ALA A 289 -9.72 -5.80 1.25
C ALA A 289 -8.61 -6.86 1.37
N GLY A 290 -7.59 -6.62 2.21
CA GLY A 290 -6.51 -7.56 2.44
C GLY A 290 -5.40 -6.98 3.30
N ILE A 291 -4.40 -7.82 3.60
CA ILE A 291 -3.19 -7.46 4.34
C ILE A 291 -1.96 -7.65 3.44
N HIS A 292 -1.23 -6.56 3.19
CA HIS A 292 -0.03 -6.57 2.37
C HIS A 292 1.07 -7.41 3.03
N ARG A 293 1.73 -8.28 2.26
CA ARG A 293 2.76 -9.18 2.80
C ARG A 293 4.12 -9.08 2.11
N ALA A 294 4.13 -8.89 0.79
CA ALA A 294 5.34 -8.88 0.00
C ALA A 294 5.18 -8.00 -1.23
N GLY A 295 6.27 -7.51 -1.77
CA GLY A 295 6.29 -6.75 -3.00
C GLY A 295 7.56 -7.02 -3.79
N PHE A 296 7.39 -7.20 -5.09
CA PHE A 296 8.46 -7.05 -6.05
C PHE A 296 8.33 -5.64 -6.63
N PHE A 297 9.13 -4.74 -6.12
CA PHE A 297 9.10 -3.34 -6.52
C PHE A 297 9.12 -3.23 -8.04
N MET A 298 8.19 -2.43 -8.60
CA MET A 298 7.97 -2.25 -10.04
C MET A 298 7.32 -3.41 -10.79
N TYR A 299 7.03 -4.53 -10.13
CA TYR A 299 6.35 -5.64 -10.79
C TYR A 299 4.91 -5.81 -10.25
N ARG A 300 4.75 -6.39 -9.09
CA ARG A 300 3.47 -6.53 -8.39
C ARG A 300 3.70 -6.73 -6.90
N ASN A 301 2.68 -6.41 -6.13
CA ASN A 301 2.66 -6.70 -4.70
C ASN A 301 1.65 -7.81 -4.41
N GLU A 302 1.90 -8.51 -3.33
CA GLU A 302 1.09 -9.62 -2.85
C GLU A 302 0.50 -9.29 -1.49
N ALA A 303 -0.75 -9.72 -1.30
CA ALA A 303 -1.45 -9.61 -0.03
C ALA A 303 -2.23 -10.91 0.25
N VAL A 304 -2.58 -11.12 1.49
CA VAL A 304 -3.63 -12.08 1.87
C VAL A 304 -4.97 -11.36 1.80
N ASP A 305 -5.97 -11.98 1.18
CA ASP A 305 -7.26 -11.37 0.93
C ASP A 305 -8.13 -11.18 2.20
N ALA A 306 -9.20 -10.40 2.06
CA ALA A 306 -10.10 -10.07 3.16
C ALA A 306 -10.84 -11.30 3.72
N ASP A 307 -11.12 -12.31 2.91
CA ASP A 307 -11.86 -13.49 3.35
C ASP A 307 -11.05 -14.31 4.37
N GLN A 308 -9.78 -14.53 4.05
CA GLN A 308 -8.85 -15.19 4.96
C GLN A 308 -8.61 -14.37 6.23
N LEU A 309 -8.39 -13.05 6.08
CA LEU A 309 -8.19 -12.17 7.22
C LEU A 309 -9.42 -12.18 8.15
N ARG A 310 -10.64 -12.06 7.60
CA ARG A 310 -11.89 -12.08 8.36
C ARG A 310 -12.07 -13.39 9.10
N SER A 311 -11.84 -14.51 8.40
CA SER A 311 -11.92 -15.86 8.98
C SER A 311 -10.93 -16.02 10.13
N PHE A 312 -9.71 -15.56 9.95
CA PHE A 312 -8.65 -15.62 10.96
C PHE A 312 -9.00 -14.82 12.22
N VAL A 313 -9.45 -13.56 12.03
CA VAL A 313 -9.87 -12.68 13.15
C VAL A 313 -11.07 -13.26 13.90
N THR A 314 -12.04 -13.84 13.19
CA THR A 314 -13.23 -14.44 13.79
C THR A 314 -12.89 -15.68 14.63
N ASN A 315 -11.99 -16.52 14.14
CA ASN A 315 -11.58 -17.75 14.84
C ASN A 315 -10.70 -17.47 16.07
N ALA A 316 -9.91 -16.41 16.06
CA ALA A 316 -9.11 -16.01 17.21
C ALA A 316 -9.93 -15.41 18.39
N GLY A 317 -11.21 -15.15 18.19
CA GLY A 317 -12.13 -14.66 19.22
C GLY A 317 -12.92 -15.76 19.94
N ARG A 318 -12.69 -17.01 19.55
CA ARG A 318 -13.28 -18.21 20.18
C ARG A 318 -12.25 -18.90 21.07
#